data_768b8008fbb822c9a837b0ab06aa65b8
#
_entry.id   768b8008fbb822c9a837b0ab06aa65b8
#
_cell.length_a   1.000
_cell.length_b   1.000
_cell.length_c   1.000
_cell.angle_alpha   90.00
_cell.angle_beta   90.00
_cell.angle_gamma   90.00
#
_symmetry.space_group_name_H-M   'P 1'
#
loop_
_entity.id
_entity.type
_entity.pdbx_description
1 polymer ?
#
loop_
_entity_poly.entity_id
_entity_poly.type
_entity_poly.pdbx_seq_one_letter_code
_entity_poly.pdbx_strand_id
1 'polypeptide(L)'
;GSEMCIRDSPHAGTWPTVLLGWLTGENITAFYIGFTIMTLLVDAAFLALLLRHHPTQPRAFWAAWFWVFFGTAAGHAFVWRLDIFPALAVAGAAALLATHPLIASALLGFATTMKLWPGVLAAGLVGRFNRSATWQRLLVFFCTIIAVCAITVATCGTERLLSPLNYQGVRGLQLESIPATFLLLQAHRHPGRWDLGYAASKSFEISGPGVDLSLIHISEP
;
A
#
# COMPACT_ATOMS: atom_id res chain seq x y z
N GLY A 1 -6.51 3.54 17.94
CA GLY A 1 -6.12 3.86 16.55
C GLY A 1 -4.84 3.18 16.07
N SER A 2 -3.85 2.97 16.95
CA SER A 2 -2.56 2.38 16.57
C SER A 2 -2.61 0.87 16.28
N GLU A 3 -3.51 0.13 16.93
CA GLU A 3 -3.64 -1.31 16.69
C GLU A 3 -4.24 -1.69 15.32
N MET A 4 -4.98 -0.78 14.70
CA MET A 4 -5.65 -1.03 13.44
C MET A 4 -4.66 -1.15 12.26
N CYS A 5 -3.67 -0.24 12.18
CA CYS A 5 -2.64 -0.29 11.14
C CYS A 5 -1.62 -1.42 11.35
N ILE A 6 -1.56 -2.01 12.55
CA ILE A 6 -0.56 -3.03 12.89
C ILE A 6 -1.01 -4.42 12.44
N ARG A 7 -2.31 -4.72 12.40
CA ARG A 7 -2.83 -6.06 12.12
C ARG A 7 -3.07 -6.35 10.64
N ASP A 8 -3.49 -5.37 9.87
CA ASP A 8 -3.88 -5.53 8.46
C ASP A 8 -2.76 -5.27 7.46
N SER A 9 -1.67 -4.63 7.92
CA SER A 9 -0.50 -4.38 7.06
C SER A 9 0.61 -5.38 7.35
N PRO A 10 1.34 -5.85 6.33
CA PRO A 10 2.58 -6.60 6.52
C PRO A 10 3.54 -5.85 7.45
N HIS A 11 4.36 -6.59 8.20
CA HIS A 11 5.21 -6.00 9.24
C HIS A 11 6.08 -4.85 8.72
N ALA A 12 6.71 -4.99 7.57
CA ALA A 12 7.52 -3.93 6.96
C ALA A 12 6.72 -2.66 6.62
N GLY A 13 5.43 -2.80 6.30
CA GLY A 13 4.54 -1.66 6.07
C GLY A 13 4.29 -0.80 7.30
N THR A 14 4.48 -1.36 8.50
CA THR A 14 4.31 -0.64 9.76
C THR A 14 5.61 0.00 10.29
N TRP A 15 6.77 -0.27 9.70
CA TRP A 15 8.04 0.27 10.16
C TRP A 15 8.07 1.80 10.28
N PRO A 16 7.51 2.59 9.32
CA PRO A 16 7.46 4.04 9.47
C PRO A 16 6.71 4.48 10.73
N THR A 17 5.59 3.84 11.04
CA THR A 17 4.80 4.17 12.25
C THR A 17 5.47 3.70 13.54
N VAL A 18 6.15 2.57 13.51
CA VAL A 18 6.91 2.06 14.66
C VAL A 18 8.08 3.00 14.98
N LEU A 19 8.85 3.41 13.96
CA LEU A 19 9.93 4.38 14.12
C LEU A 19 9.43 5.69 14.70
N LEU A 20 8.33 6.20 14.17
CA LEU A 20 7.71 7.44 14.63
C LEU A 20 7.19 7.31 16.06
N GLY A 21 6.54 6.20 16.41
CA GLY A 21 6.09 5.92 17.76
C GLY A 21 7.25 5.88 18.78
N TRP A 22 8.39 5.32 18.37
CA TRP A 22 9.61 5.34 19.19
C TRP A 22 10.15 6.76 19.41
N LEU A 23 10.09 7.62 18.39
CA LEU A 23 10.55 9.01 18.48
C LEU A 23 9.61 9.92 19.29
N THR A 24 8.32 9.68 19.25
CA THR A 24 7.28 10.54 19.86
C THR A 24 6.81 10.03 21.22
N GLY A 25 7.17 8.79 21.59
CA GLY A 25 6.72 8.15 22.83
C GLY A 25 5.19 8.08 22.91
N GLU A 26 4.64 8.41 24.08
CA GLU A 26 3.18 8.40 24.33
C GLU A 26 2.45 9.65 23.85
N ASN A 27 3.16 10.62 23.26
CA ASN A 27 2.55 11.87 22.82
C ASN A 27 1.81 11.69 21.48
N ILE A 28 0.51 11.48 21.59
CA ILE A 28 -0.39 11.26 20.45
C ILE A 28 -0.37 12.43 19.46
N THR A 29 -0.34 13.67 19.96
CA THR A 29 -0.32 14.87 19.10
C THR A 29 0.98 14.96 18.32
N ALA A 30 2.13 14.71 18.97
CA ALA A 30 3.43 14.66 18.30
C ALA A 30 3.48 13.54 17.25
N PHE A 31 2.86 12.38 17.53
CA PHE A 31 2.76 11.29 16.57
C PHE A 31 1.99 11.70 15.31
N TYR A 32 0.81 12.33 15.44
CA TYR A 32 0.03 12.77 14.29
C TYR A 32 0.72 13.85 13.47
N ILE A 33 1.35 14.82 14.13
CA ILE A 33 2.14 15.86 13.45
C ILE A 33 3.33 15.23 12.72
N GLY A 34 4.08 14.37 13.40
CA GLY A 34 5.22 13.68 12.82
C GLY A 34 4.84 12.78 11.64
N PHE A 35 3.72 12.05 11.73
CA PHE A 35 3.21 11.24 10.64
C PHE A 35 2.83 12.07 9.42
N THR A 36 2.15 13.19 9.64
CA THR A 36 1.81 14.14 8.57
C THR A 36 3.06 14.70 7.89
N ILE A 37 4.05 15.14 8.66
CA ILE A 37 5.33 15.64 8.12
C ILE A 37 6.04 14.55 7.32
N MET A 38 6.13 13.34 7.86
CA MET A 38 6.78 12.20 7.20
C MET A 38 6.08 11.88 5.86
N THR A 39 4.75 11.83 5.83
CA THR A 39 3.97 11.60 4.61
C THR A 39 4.20 12.70 3.58
N LEU A 40 4.20 13.97 3.99
CA LEU A 40 4.47 15.09 3.09
C LEU A 40 5.89 15.08 2.54
N LEU A 41 6.89 14.65 3.33
CA LEU A 41 8.26 14.48 2.85
C LEU A 41 8.36 13.36 1.81
N VAL A 42 7.66 12.25 2.03
CA VAL A 42 7.59 11.13 1.08
C VAL A 42 6.87 11.56 -0.20
N ASP A 43 5.79 12.34 -0.08
CA ASP A 43 5.08 12.91 -1.23
C ASP A 43 5.95 13.87 -2.03
N ALA A 44 6.66 14.76 -1.37
CA ALA A 44 7.62 15.66 -2.01
C ALA A 44 8.75 14.89 -2.73
N ALA A 45 9.25 13.80 -2.11
CA ALA A 45 10.24 12.93 -2.75
C ALA A 45 9.68 12.22 -3.99
N PHE A 46 8.42 11.78 -3.93
CA PHE A 46 7.74 11.18 -5.08
C PHE A 46 7.58 12.19 -6.24
N LEU A 47 7.12 13.41 -5.94
CA LEU A 47 7.03 14.49 -6.92
C LEU A 47 8.40 14.86 -7.52
N ALA A 48 9.43 14.96 -6.68
CA ALA A 48 10.79 15.21 -7.14
C ALA A 48 11.29 14.10 -8.08
N LEU A 49 10.95 12.83 -7.78
CA LEU A 49 11.30 11.69 -8.64
C LEU A 49 10.57 11.74 -9.98
N LEU A 50 9.28 12.10 -10.01
CA LEU A 50 8.51 12.28 -11.24
C LEU A 50 9.10 13.35 -12.15
N LEU A 51 9.57 14.46 -11.58
CA LEU A 51 10.08 15.61 -12.31
C LEU A 51 11.58 15.49 -12.69
N ARG A 52 12.35 14.67 -11.96
CA ARG A 52 13.82 14.60 -12.10
C ARG A 52 14.29 14.15 -13.48
N HIS A 53 13.60 13.19 -14.08
CA HIS A 53 14.06 12.58 -15.33
C HIS A 53 13.68 13.38 -16.58
N HIS A 54 12.67 14.24 -16.49
CA HIS A 54 12.17 15.00 -17.64
C HIS A 54 11.62 16.38 -17.25
N PRO A 55 12.45 17.28 -16.69
CA PRO A 55 11.97 18.57 -16.17
C PRO A 55 11.39 19.49 -17.27
N THR A 56 11.71 19.22 -18.55
CA THR A 56 11.24 20.02 -19.70
C THR A 56 10.11 19.34 -20.47
N GLN A 57 9.75 18.10 -20.13
CA GLN A 57 8.69 17.41 -20.86
C GLN A 57 7.30 17.74 -20.28
N PRO A 58 6.36 18.22 -21.13
CA PRO A 58 5.00 18.54 -20.69
C PRO A 58 4.28 17.37 -19.97
N ARG A 59 4.59 16.14 -20.40
CA ARG A 59 3.97 14.92 -19.80
C ARG A 59 4.33 14.72 -18.35
N ALA A 60 5.59 14.95 -17.94
CA ALA A 60 6.00 14.85 -16.54
C ALA A 60 5.29 15.91 -15.68
N PHE A 61 5.13 17.10 -16.23
CA PHE A 61 4.43 18.19 -15.57
C PHE A 61 2.93 17.89 -15.38
N TRP A 62 2.28 17.34 -16.40
CA TRP A 62 0.89 16.89 -16.29
C TRP A 62 0.71 15.74 -15.28
N ALA A 63 1.63 14.79 -15.22
CA ALA A 63 1.61 13.72 -14.23
C ALA A 63 1.75 14.26 -12.81
N ALA A 64 2.66 15.24 -12.60
CA ALA A 64 2.82 15.88 -11.30
C ALA A 64 1.57 16.69 -10.89
N TRP A 65 0.97 17.46 -11.80
CA TRP A 65 -0.28 18.15 -11.54
C TRP A 65 -1.43 17.20 -11.23
N PHE A 66 -1.57 16.11 -12.00
CA PHE A 66 -2.56 15.08 -11.72
C PHE A 66 -2.39 14.52 -10.31
N TRP A 67 -1.14 14.23 -9.91
CA TRP A 67 -0.84 13.73 -8.57
C TRP A 67 -1.24 14.71 -7.46
N VAL A 68 -0.91 15.98 -7.61
CA VAL A 68 -1.28 17.03 -6.64
C VAL A 68 -2.80 17.18 -6.52
N PHE A 69 -3.52 17.22 -7.64
CA PHE A 69 -4.98 17.30 -7.63
C PHE A 69 -5.62 16.06 -7.03
N PHE A 70 -5.12 14.88 -7.38
CA PHE A 70 -5.59 13.60 -6.83
C PHE A 70 -5.36 13.53 -5.32
N GLY A 71 -4.17 13.86 -4.85
CA GLY A 71 -3.84 13.90 -3.42
C GLY A 71 -4.73 14.86 -2.64
N THR A 72 -4.96 16.06 -3.20
CA THR A 72 -5.87 17.05 -2.62
C THR A 72 -7.32 16.55 -2.57
N ALA A 73 -7.79 15.92 -3.64
CA ALA A 73 -9.14 15.36 -3.71
C ALA A 73 -9.33 14.17 -2.75
N ALA A 74 -8.29 13.35 -2.56
CA ALA A 74 -8.31 12.23 -1.61
C ALA A 74 -8.23 12.69 -0.13
N GLY A 75 -7.79 13.93 0.12
CA GLY A 75 -7.82 14.57 1.43
C GLY A 75 -7.15 13.74 2.55
N HIS A 76 -7.88 13.47 3.61
CA HIS A 76 -7.37 12.74 4.78
C HIS A 76 -6.88 11.32 4.44
N ALA A 77 -7.54 10.65 3.49
CA ALA A 77 -7.15 9.32 3.06
C ALA A 77 -5.76 9.30 2.41
N PHE A 78 -5.36 10.37 1.75
CA PHE A 78 -4.03 10.48 1.16
C PHE A 78 -2.94 10.63 2.23
N VAL A 79 -3.14 11.54 3.19
CA VAL A 79 -2.12 11.89 4.19
C VAL A 79 -1.97 10.82 5.26
N TRP A 80 -3.07 10.15 5.65
CA TRP A 80 -3.09 9.30 6.85
C TRP A 80 -3.07 7.80 6.53
N ARG A 81 -2.74 7.44 5.29
CA ARG A 81 -2.51 6.05 4.86
C ARG A 81 -1.05 5.79 4.57
N LEU A 82 -0.64 4.56 4.88
CA LEU A 82 0.72 4.08 4.64
C LEU A 82 1.01 3.77 3.15
N ASP A 83 0.03 3.94 2.27
CA ASP A 83 0.13 3.55 0.85
C ASP A 83 1.17 4.32 0.05
N ILE A 84 1.50 5.55 0.47
CA ILE A 84 2.49 6.38 -0.20
C ILE A 84 3.92 5.81 -0.09
N PHE A 85 4.23 5.09 0.99
CA PHE A 85 5.57 4.53 1.20
C PHE A 85 5.91 3.43 0.18
N PRO A 86 5.07 2.38 -0.01
CA PRO A 86 5.31 1.42 -1.07
C PRO A 86 5.21 2.07 -2.47
N ALA A 87 4.36 3.09 -2.67
CA ALA A 87 4.29 3.82 -3.94
C ALA A 87 5.61 4.51 -4.29
N LEU A 88 6.27 5.17 -3.33
CA LEU A 88 7.59 5.77 -3.54
C LEU A 88 8.65 4.71 -3.86
N ALA A 89 8.64 3.57 -3.16
CA ALA A 89 9.58 2.48 -3.43
C ALA A 89 9.38 1.90 -4.84
N VAL A 90 8.12 1.75 -5.29
CA VAL A 90 7.80 1.34 -6.67
C VAL A 90 8.26 2.37 -7.69
N ALA A 91 8.03 3.66 -7.44
CA ALA A 91 8.49 4.73 -8.32
C ALA A 91 10.03 4.77 -8.41
N GLY A 92 10.71 4.58 -7.27
CA GLY A 92 12.17 4.43 -7.23
C GLY A 92 12.66 3.22 -8.00
N ALA A 93 11.98 2.07 -7.87
CA ALA A 93 12.28 0.88 -8.64
C ALA A 93 12.13 1.13 -10.16
N ALA A 94 11.04 1.76 -10.58
CA ALA A 94 10.81 2.11 -11.97
C ALA A 94 11.89 3.05 -12.53
N ALA A 95 12.28 4.08 -11.76
CA ALA A 95 13.31 5.04 -12.15
C ALA A 95 14.71 4.38 -12.29
N LEU A 96 15.00 3.37 -11.48
CA LEU A 96 16.30 2.69 -11.47
C LEU A 96 16.35 1.44 -12.36
N LEU A 97 15.22 0.99 -12.90
CA LEU A 97 15.16 -0.29 -13.62
C LEU A 97 16.10 -0.37 -14.81
N ALA A 98 16.30 0.73 -15.54
CA ALA A 98 17.16 0.80 -16.71
C ALA A 98 18.65 0.93 -16.34
N THR A 99 18.99 1.61 -15.25
CA THR A 99 20.37 1.94 -14.86
C THR A 99 20.94 1.00 -13.80
N HIS A 100 20.12 0.64 -12.80
CA HIS A 100 20.51 -0.18 -11.66
C HIS A 100 19.46 -1.28 -11.40
N PRO A 101 19.29 -2.25 -12.32
CA PRO A 101 18.18 -3.20 -12.30
C PRO A 101 18.12 -4.08 -11.03
N LEU A 102 19.26 -4.38 -10.39
CA LEU A 102 19.28 -5.15 -9.16
C LEU A 102 18.76 -4.35 -7.97
N ILE A 103 19.13 -3.06 -7.89
CA ILE A 103 18.59 -2.15 -6.86
C ILE A 103 17.09 -1.95 -7.07
N ALA A 104 16.66 -1.77 -8.31
CA ALA A 104 15.24 -1.69 -8.66
C ALA A 104 14.47 -2.96 -8.21
N SER A 105 15.05 -4.14 -8.42
CA SER A 105 14.46 -5.41 -7.99
C SER A 105 14.37 -5.51 -6.46
N ALA A 106 15.40 -5.08 -5.74
CA ALA A 106 15.38 -5.04 -4.27
C ALA A 106 14.33 -4.07 -3.75
N LEU A 107 14.22 -2.86 -4.32
CA LEU A 107 13.21 -1.88 -3.95
C LEU A 107 11.80 -2.40 -4.18
N LEU A 108 11.57 -3.08 -5.32
CA LEU A 108 10.27 -3.66 -5.63
C LEU A 108 9.94 -4.81 -4.67
N GLY A 109 10.92 -5.66 -4.33
CA GLY A 109 10.78 -6.71 -3.33
C GLY A 109 10.45 -6.13 -1.95
N PHE A 110 11.14 -5.08 -1.55
CA PHE A 110 10.85 -4.36 -0.30
C PHE A 110 9.44 -3.75 -0.31
N ALA A 111 9.04 -3.07 -1.39
CA ALA A 111 7.69 -2.53 -1.53
C ALA A 111 6.62 -3.62 -1.41
N THR A 112 6.89 -4.82 -1.96
CA THR A 112 5.98 -5.98 -1.86
C THR A 112 5.82 -6.44 -0.41
N THR A 113 6.85 -6.36 0.42
CA THR A 113 6.75 -6.69 1.85
C THR A 113 6.08 -5.62 2.68
N MET A 114 6.00 -4.39 2.19
CA MET A 114 5.21 -3.32 2.81
C MET A 114 3.72 -3.46 2.50
N LYS A 115 3.40 -3.84 1.26
CA LYS A 115 2.04 -4.12 0.78
C LYS A 115 2.10 -5.09 -0.39
N LEU A 116 1.15 -6.00 -0.54
CA LEU A 116 1.25 -7.11 -1.50
C LEU A 116 1.15 -6.68 -2.97
N TRP A 117 0.40 -5.61 -3.27
CA TRP A 117 0.13 -5.19 -4.65
C TRP A 117 1.38 -4.88 -5.51
N PRO A 118 2.51 -4.35 -4.98
CA PRO A 118 3.72 -4.17 -5.79
C PRO A 118 4.28 -5.47 -6.36
N GLY A 119 3.96 -6.62 -5.73
CA GLY A 119 4.40 -7.93 -6.20
C GLY A 119 3.94 -8.27 -7.62
N VAL A 120 2.77 -7.78 -8.04
CA VAL A 120 2.26 -7.96 -9.40
C VAL A 120 3.19 -7.29 -10.43
N LEU A 121 3.86 -6.20 -10.06
CA LEU A 121 4.80 -5.48 -10.91
C LEU A 121 6.12 -6.23 -11.13
N ALA A 122 6.36 -7.34 -10.41
CA ALA A 122 7.51 -8.20 -10.65
C ALA A 122 7.52 -8.76 -12.09
N ALA A 123 6.37 -8.82 -12.76
CA ALA A 123 6.28 -9.12 -14.18
C ALA A 123 7.15 -8.17 -15.03
N GLY A 124 7.30 -6.91 -14.62
CA GLY A 124 8.18 -5.93 -15.29
C GLY A 124 9.69 -6.22 -15.14
N LEU A 125 10.09 -7.08 -14.19
CA LEU A 125 11.49 -7.52 -14.05
C LEU A 125 11.84 -8.61 -15.06
N VAL A 126 10.82 -9.26 -15.61
CA VAL A 126 10.98 -10.37 -16.55
C VAL A 126 11.31 -9.81 -17.93
N GLY A 127 12.52 -10.10 -18.39
CA GLY A 127 12.93 -9.87 -19.76
C GLY A 127 12.86 -11.17 -20.57
N ARG A 128 13.92 -11.47 -21.33
CA ARG A 128 14.04 -12.75 -22.02
C ARG A 128 14.48 -13.84 -21.03
N PHE A 129 13.74 -14.94 -20.95
CA PHE A 129 14.03 -16.05 -20.02
C PHE A 129 15.40 -16.73 -20.24
N ASN A 130 15.97 -16.62 -21.43
CA ASN A 130 17.31 -17.15 -21.74
C ASN A 130 18.46 -16.21 -21.30
N ARG A 131 18.17 -15.08 -20.66
CA ARG A 131 19.17 -14.15 -20.17
C ARG A 131 19.36 -14.28 -18.66
N SER A 132 20.61 -14.44 -18.23
CA SER A 132 20.99 -14.49 -16.81
C SER A 132 20.53 -13.26 -16.03
N ALA A 133 20.50 -12.09 -16.68
CA ALA A 133 20.03 -10.84 -16.08
C ALA A 133 18.57 -10.90 -15.60
N THR A 134 17.68 -11.65 -16.26
CA THR A 134 16.30 -11.86 -15.80
C THR A 134 16.29 -12.63 -14.49
N TRP A 135 17.04 -13.72 -14.42
CA TRP A 135 17.11 -14.55 -13.22
C TRP A 135 17.78 -13.84 -12.05
N GLN A 136 18.80 -13.03 -12.29
CA GLN A 136 19.43 -12.19 -11.27
C GLN A 136 18.44 -11.19 -10.66
N ARG A 137 17.62 -10.52 -11.48
CA ARG A 137 16.58 -9.59 -11.00
C ARG A 137 15.54 -10.31 -10.14
N LEU A 138 15.03 -11.44 -10.61
CA LEU A 138 14.06 -12.25 -9.87
C LEU A 138 14.67 -12.78 -8.57
N LEU A 139 15.91 -13.25 -8.61
CA LEU A 139 16.61 -13.74 -7.43
C LEU A 139 16.71 -12.62 -6.37
N VAL A 140 17.17 -11.44 -6.75
CA VAL A 140 17.27 -10.30 -5.83
C VAL A 140 15.90 -9.92 -5.27
N PHE A 141 14.86 -9.87 -6.12
CA PHE A 141 13.50 -9.60 -5.70
C PHE A 141 13.03 -10.59 -4.62
N PHE A 142 13.13 -11.89 -4.89
CA PHE A 142 12.69 -12.92 -3.93
C PHE A 142 13.60 -13.00 -2.69
N CYS A 143 14.92 -12.83 -2.84
CA CYS A 143 15.83 -12.77 -1.69
C CYS A 143 15.49 -11.60 -0.76
N THR A 144 15.11 -10.44 -1.30
CA THR A 144 14.67 -9.31 -0.48
C THR A 144 13.40 -9.64 0.29
N ILE A 145 12.40 -10.23 -0.36
CA ILE A 145 11.18 -10.66 0.31
C ILE A 145 11.48 -11.67 1.41
N ILE A 146 12.28 -12.70 1.12
CA ILE A 146 12.65 -13.74 2.08
C ILE A 146 13.41 -13.13 3.27
N ALA A 147 14.35 -12.22 3.02
CA ALA A 147 15.09 -11.55 4.09
C ALA A 147 14.17 -10.74 5.02
N VAL A 148 13.24 -9.96 4.47
CA VAL A 148 12.28 -9.19 5.29
C VAL A 148 11.31 -10.11 6.03
N CYS A 149 10.84 -11.19 5.39
CA CYS A 149 10.02 -12.20 6.05
C CYS A 149 10.77 -12.89 7.20
N ALA A 150 12.04 -13.25 6.98
CA ALA A 150 12.88 -13.85 8.01
C ALA A 150 13.11 -12.91 9.20
N ILE A 151 13.36 -11.61 8.94
CA ILE A 151 13.45 -10.58 9.99
C ILE A 151 12.12 -10.50 10.76
N THR A 152 10.99 -10.50 10.05
CA THR A 152 9.66 -10.46 10.68
C THR A 152 9.44 -11.67 11.59
N VAL A 153 9.76 -12.87 11.12
CA VAL A 153 9.63 -14.10 11.92
C VAL A 153 10.54 -14.07 13.15
N ALA A 154 11.79 -13.63 12.96
CA ALA A 154 12.76 -13.57 14.05
C ALA A 154 12.40 -12.54 15.14
N THR A 155 11.75 -11.44 14.76
CA THR A 155 11.41 -10.35 15.70
C THR A 155 10.00 -10.43 16.27
N CYS A 156 9.04 -10.92 15.49
CA CYS A 156 7.62 -10.85 15.82
C CYS A 156 6.88 -12.19 15.71
N GLY A 157 7.56 -13.25 15.30
CA GLY A 157 6.98 -14.57 15.14
C GLY A 157 6.20 -14.80 13.83
N THR A 158 5.86 -16.07 13.57
CA THR A 158 5.17 -16.51 12.36
C THR A 158 3.72 -16.01 12.27
N GLU A 159 3.04 -15.86 13.39
CA GLU A 159 1.67 -15.33 13.44
C GLU A 159 1.60 -13.92 12.87
N ARG A 160 2.60 -13.10 13.16
CA ARG A 160 2.68 -11.73 12.63
C ARG A 160 2.91 -11.70 11.12
N LEU A 161 3.66 -12.65 10.59
CA LEU A 161 3.87 -12.77 9.16
C LEU A 161 2.56 -13.15 8.43
N LEU A 162 1.76 -14.04 8.99
CA LEU A 162 0.53 -14.55 8.39
C LEU A 162 -0.70 -13.69 8.70
N SER A 163 -0.62 -12.79 9.69
CA SER A 163 -1.76 -11.99 10.13
C SER A 163 -2.43 -11.17 9.02
N PRO A 164 -1.72 -10.57 8.05
CA PRO A 164 -2.36 -9.85 6.96
C PRO A 164 -3.19 -10.74 6.04
N LEU A 165 -2.75 -11.98 5.80
CA LEU A 165 -3.47 -12.94 4.96
C LEU A 165 -4.74 -13.43 5.67
N ASN A 166 -4.63 -13.78 6.95
CA ASN A 166 -5.77 -14.20 7.77
C ASN A 166 -6.82 -13.08 7.90
N TYR A 167 -6.35 -11.83 8.00
CA TYR A 167 -7.21 -10.67 8.14
C TYR A 167 -8.00 -10.38 6.85
N GLN A 168 -7.42 -10.58 5.68
CA GLN A 168 -8.10 -10.40 4.39
C GLN A 168 -9.29 -11.37 4.22
N GLY A 169 -9.18 -12.59 4.77
CA GLY A 169 -10.26 -13.59 4.71
C GLY A 169 -11.50 -13.27 5.58
N VAL A 170 -11.38 -12.33 6.53
CA VAL A 170 -12.47 -11.97 7.47
C VAL A 170 -13.10 -10.61 7.09
N ARG A 171 -12.55 -9.90 6.14
CA ARG A 171 -13.02 -8.58 5.72
C ARG A 171 -14.31 -8.67 4.92
N GLY A 172 -15.30 -7.86 5.34
CA GLY A 172 -16.48 -7.58 4.55
C GLY A 172 -16.23 -6.50 3.47
N LEU A 173 -17.29 -6.10 2.79
CA LEU A 173 -17.22 -5.07 1.74
C LEU A 173 -17.02 -3.68 2.37
N GLN A 174 -15.83 -3.13 2.18
CA GLN A 174 -15.50 -1.81 2.71
C GLN A 174 -16.26 -0.69 1.99
N LEU A 175 -16.72 0.30 2.75
CA LEU A 175 -17.44 1.47 2.20
C LEU A 175 -16.64 2.25 1.16
N GLU A 176 -15.32 2.24 1.26
CA GLU A 176 -14.41 2.95 0.35
C GLU A 176 -14.14 2.20 -0.96
N SER A 177 -14.75 1.01 -1.15
CA SER A 177 -14.55 0.23 -2.37
C SER A 177 -15.51 0.68 -3.49
N ILE A 178 -15.09 0.52 -4.74
CA ILE A 178 -15.93 0.83 -5.91
C ILE A 178 -17.25 0.03 -5.88
N PRO A 179 -17.26 -1.29 -5.59
CA PRO A 179 -18.53 -2.03 -5.50
C PRO A 179 -19.45 -1.51 -4.41
N ALA A 180 -18.91 -1.06 -3.26
CA ALA A 180 -19.73 -0.50 -2.18
C ALA A 180 -20.46 0.78 -2.60
N THR A 181 -19.88 1.57 -3.51
CA THR A 181 -20.50 2.82 -4.00
C THR A 181 -21.87 2.56 -4.60
N PHE A 182 -22.03 1.48 -5.38
CA PHE A 182 -23.33 1.10 -5.96
C PHE A 182 -24.34 0.68 -4.90
N LEU A 183 -23.88 -0.06 -3.88
CA LEU A 183 -24.74 -0.48 -2.76
C LEU A 183 -25.12 0.70 -1.87
N LEU A 184 -24.21 1.65 -1.64
CA LEU A 184 -24.49 2.89 -0.91
C LEU A 184 -25.55 3.74 -1.59
N LEU A 185 -25.51 3.86 -2.93
CA LEU A 185 -26.55 4.54 -3.71
C LEU A 185 -27.92 3.86 -3.56
N GLN A 186 -27.93 2.53 -3.50
CA GLN A 186 -29.17 1.78 -3.27
C GLN A 186 -29.63 1.89 -1.80
N ALA A 187 -28.72 1.87 -0.83
CA ALA A 187 -29.02 2.06 0.58
C ALA A 187 -29.66 3.43 0.85
N HIS A 188 -29.20 4.46 0.15
CA HIS A 188 -29.80 5.79 0.22
C HIS A 188 -31.24 5.84 -0.32
N ARG A 189 -31.53 5.04 -1.36
CA ARG A 189 -32.90 4.95 -1.96
C ARG A 189 -33.84 4.07 -1.17
N HIS A 190 -33.33 3.09 -0.45
CA HIS A 190 -34.08 2.10 0.31
C HIS A 190 -33.53 1.98 1.75
N PRO A 191 -33.83 2.95 2.64
CA PRO A 191 -33.35 2.95 4.00
C PRO A 191 -33.76 1.67 4.76
N GLY A 192 -32.83 1.09 5.54
CA GLY A 192 -33.09 -0.10 6.36
C GLY A 192 -32.91 -1.45 5.64
N ARG A 193 -32.53 -1.46 4.35
CA ARG A 193 -32.23 -2.71 3.63
C ARG A 193 -30.76 -3.12 3.73
N TRP A 194 -29.89 -2.18 3.96
CA TRP A 194 -28.45 -2.40 4.18
C TRP A 194 -28.05 -1.82 5.53
N ASP A 195 -27.17 -2.52 6.21
CA ASP A 195 -26.58 -2.05 7.46
C ASP A 195 -25.19 -1.50 7.21
N LEU A 196 -24.92 -0.31 7.74
CA LEU A 196 -23.66 0.41 7.64
C LEU A 196 -23.05 0.47 9.01
N GLY A 197 -21.98 -0.27 9.23
CA GLY A 197 -21.42 -0.39 10.57
C GLY A 197 -19.91 -0.46 10.59
N TYR A 198 -19.37 -0.23 11.78
CA TYR A 198 -17.98 -0.46 12.08
C TYR A 198 -17.79 -1.92 12.48
N ALA A 199 -17.18 -2.70 11.59
CA ALA A 199 -17.06 -4.14 11.75
C ALA A 199 -15.92 -4.57 12.69
N ALA A 200 -15.91 -5.86 13.06
CA ALA A 200 -14.83 -6.47 13.83
C ALA A 200 -13.46 -6.38 13.12
N SER A 201 -13.48 -6.28 11.80
CA SER A 201 -12.33 -5.96 10.94
C SER A 201 -11.78 -4.54 11.15
N LYS A 202 -12.36 -3.75 12.05
CA LYS A 202 -12.00 -2.35 12.33
C LYS A 202 -12.04 -1.44 11.08
N SER A 203 -12.90 -1.79 10.13
CA SER A 203 -13.22 -0.98 8.95
C SER A 203 -14.72 -0.67 8.91
N PHE A 204 -15.09 0.39 8.22
CA PHE A 204 -16.50 0.63 7.90
C PHE A 204 -16.90 -0.28 6.76
N GLU A 205 -17.92 -1.11 7.00
CA GLU A 205 -18.40 -2.10 6.04
C GLU A 205 -19.89 -1.92 5.81
N ILE A 206 -20.31 -2.29 4.60
CA ILE A 206 -21.73 -2.43 4.24
C ILE A 206 -22.08 -3.90 4.26
N SER A 207 -23.20 -4.24 4.89
CA SER A 207 -23.78 -5.58 4.92
C SER A 207 -25.23 -5.55 4.42
N GLY A 208 -25.65 -6.63 3.78
CA GLY A 208 -27.00 -6.75 3.25
C GLY A 208 -27.04 -7.42 1.85
N PRO A 209 -28.17 -7.38 1.18
CA PRO A 209 -28.37 -8.08 -0.10
C PRO A 209 -27.38 -7.62 -1.18
N GLY A 210 -26.72 -8.58 -1.84
CA GLY A 210 -25.78 -8.34 -2.93
C GLY A 210 -24.33 -8.09 -2.49
N VAL A 211 -24.04 -8.02 -1.18
CA VAL A 211 -22.68 -7.87 -0.66
C VAL A 211 -21.85 -9.11 -0.98
N ASP A 212 -22.39 -10.30 -0.77
CA ASP A 212 -21.70 -11.56 -1.04
C ASP A 212 -21.31 -11.70 -2.51
N LEU A 213 -22.17 -11.28 -3.43
CA LEU A 213 -21.86 -11.27 -4.87
C LEU A 213 -20.70 -10.31 -5.20
N SER A 214 -20.63 -9.18 -4.50
CA SER A 214 -19.55 -8.21 -4.68
C SER A 214 -18.23 -8.70 -4.08
N LEU A 215 -18.28 -9.51 -3.02
CA LEU A 215 -17.10 -10.13 -2.40
C LEU A 215 -16.54 -11.29 -3.22
N ILE A 216 -17.41 -12.10 -3.88
CA ILE A 216 -16.98 -13.20 -4.75
C ILE A 216 -16.09 -12.67 -5.89
N HIS A 217 -16.44 -11.54 -6.49
CA HIS A 217 -15.62 -10.93 -7.55
C HIS A 217 -14.29 -10.34 -7.08
N ILE A 218 -14.11 -10.17 -5.76
CA ILE A 218 -12.86 -9.64 -5.16
C ILE A 218 -11.99 -10.78 -4.62
N SER A 219 -12.60 -11.90 -4.24
CA SER A 219 -11.94 -13.03 -3.57
C SER A 219 -11.56 -14.18 -4.49
N GLU A 220 -12.04 -14.20 -5.74
CA GLU A 220 -11.54 -15.19 -6.70
C GLU A 220 -10.19 -14.76 -7.28
N PRO A 221 -9.15 -15.64 -7.20
CA PRO A 221 -7.82 -15.39 -7.72
C PRO A 221 -7.76 -15.35 -9.25
#